data_436542f14e1b73e8f558e731a263f585
#
_entry.id   436542f14e1b73e8f558e731a263f585
#
_cell.length_a   1.000
_cell.length_b   1.000
_cell.length_c   1.000
_cell.angle_alpha   90.00
_cell.angle_beta   90.00
_cell.angle_gamma   90.00
#
_symmetry.space_group_name_H-M   'P 1'
#
loop_
_entity.id
_entity.type
_entity.pdbx_description
1 polymer ?
#
loop_
_entity_poly.entity_id
_entity_poly.type
_entity_poly.pdbx_seq_one_letter_code
_entity_poly.pdbx_strand_id
1 'polypeptide(L)'
;VAGADNPAWAQMQALAEIRPNWRLHSFVSDFHQRMTEADLFVGAGGGTSWERAALGLPTICIAVSNNQYANGEVMAAAGAHVFLGAREQVSVEQLRQAIGLVVDNVYLRQSLAERSRQLVDGRGALRVAVALAGAVLKVRPATLDDAQLLFDGRNAEAVRRWSLDAGVIDWKQHLDWLTASLRNPQRLLLVAEGDDGPVGV
;
A
#
# COMPACT_ATOMS: atom_id res chain seq x y z
N VAL A 1 -9.97 -1.34 -10.28
CA VAL A 1 -8.74 -2.01 -10.75
C VAL A 1 -8.64 -3.37 -10.08
N ALA A 2 -8.37 -4.42 -10.83
CA ALA A 2 -8.12 -5.77 -10.31
C ALA A 2 -6.97 -6.39 -11.12
N GLY A 3 -6.04 -7.09 -10.46
CA GLY A 3 -4.93 -7.75 -11.16
C GLY A 3 -5.42 -8.74 -12.22
N ALA A 4 -4.68 -8.90 -13.31
CA ALA A 4 -5.04 -9.81 -14.40
C ALA A 4 -5.15 -11.27 -13.93
N ASP A 5 -4.39 -11.64 -12.88
CA ASP A 5 -4.41 -12.97 -12.28
C ASP A 5 -5.55 -13.17 -11.27
N ASN A 6 -6.46 -12.21 -11.14
CA ASN A 6 -7.61 -12.35 -10.24
C ASN A 6 -8.55 -13.45 -10.75
N PRO A 7 -8.89 -14.48 -9.92
CA PRO A 7 -9.73 -15.59 -10.36
C PRO A 7 -11.13 -15.15 -10.85
N ALA A 8 -11.62 -13.99 -10.40
CA ALA A 8 -12.89 -13.43 -10.87
C ALA A 8 -12.75 -12.52 -12.11
N TRP A 9 -11.56 -12.45 -12.75
CA TRP A 9 -11.32 -11.52 -13.86
C TRP A 9 -12.34 -11.66 -15.00
N ALA A 10 -12.58 -12.89 -15.47
CA ALA A 10 -13.53 -13.15 -16.56
C ALA A 10 -14.97 -12.70 -16.19
N GLN A 11 -15.39 -12.92 -14.94
CA GLN A 11 -16.70 -12.47 -14.47
C GLN A 11 -16.81 -10.96 -14.42
N MET A 12 -15.76 -10.29 -13.95
CA MET A 12 -15.71 -8.81 -13.90
C MET A 12 -15.71 -8.22 -15.31
N GLN A 13 -15.03 -8.85 -16.26
CA GLN A 13 -15.01 -8.43 -17.66
C GLN A 13 -16.40 -8.52 -18.29
N ALA A 14 -17.08 -9.65 -18.14
CA ALA A 14 -18.46 -9.84 -18.62
C ALA A 14 -19.43 -8.81 -17.99
N LEU A 15 -19.27 -8.49 -16.71
CA LEU A 15 -20.06 -7.44 -16.04
C LEU A 15 -19.76 -6.04 -16.60
N ALA A 16 -18.51 -5.73 -16.91
CA ALA A 16 -18.11 -4.44 -17.45
C ALA A 16 -18.66 -4.24 -18.87
N GLU A 17 -18.74 -5.29 -19.68
CA GLU A 17 -19.29 -5.26 -21.05
C GLU A 17 -20.78 -4.86 -21.09
N ILE A 18 -21.57 -5.30 -20.11
CA ILE A 18 -23.01 -5.00 -20.02
C ILE A 18 -23.34 -3.76 -19.20
N ARG A 19 -22.33 -3.09 -18.64
CA ARG A 19 -22.49 -1.89 -17.79
C ARG A 19 -21.66 -0.74 -18.32
N PRO A 20 -22.25 0.18 -19.11
CA PRO A 20 -21.50 1.23 -19.82
C PRO A 20 -20.73 2.18 -18.89
N ASN A 21 -21.13 2.28 -17.62
CA ASN A 21 -20.47 3.12 -16.62
C ASN A 21 -19.32 2.40 -15.88
N TRP A 22 -19.08 1.13 -16.18
CA TRP A 22 -18.00 0.36 -15.56
C TRP A 22 -16.77 0.36 -16.46
N ARG A 23 -15.62 0.57 -15.86
CA ARG A 23 -14.32 0.45 -16.53
C ARG A 23 -13.45 -0.51 -15.72
N LEU A 24 -13.05 -1.61 -16.35
CA LEU A 24 -12.18 -2.61 -15.76
C LEU A 24 -10.74 -2.36 -16.22
N HIS A 25 -9.81 -2.34 -15.27
CA HIS A 25 -8.38 -2.18 -15.53
C HIS A 25 -7.60 -3.27 -14.81
N SER A 26 -6.68 -3.95 -15.50
CA SER A 26 -5.72 -4.88 -14.91
C SER A 26 -4.54 -4.15 -14.26
N PHE A 27 -4.17 -3.02 -14.84
CA PHE A 27 -3.12 -2.12 -14.36
C PHE A 27 -3.50 -0.68 -14.70
N VAL A 28 -3.05 0.24 -13.87
CA VAL A 28 -3.26 1.69 -14.07
C VAL A 28 -1.94 2.39 -13.75
N SER A 29 -1.32 3.01 -14.75
CA SER A 29 -0.05 3.76 -14.60
C SER A 29 -0.24 5.13 -13.97
N ASP A 30 -1.43 5.72 -14.15
CA ASP A 30 -1.84 7.04 -13.68
C ASP A 30 -2.74 6.97 -12.43
N PHE A 31 -2.49 5.99 -11.55
CA PHE A 31 -3.36 5.70 -10.41
C PHE A 31 -3.54 6.90 -9.47
N HIS A 32 -2.48 7.66 -9.24
CA HIS A 32 -2.54 8.88 -8.44
C HIS A 32 -3.47 9.93 -9.04
N GLN A 33 -3.45 10.13 -10.37
CA GLN A 33 -4.34 11.06 -11.04
C GLN A 33 -5.81 10.62 -10.92
N ARG A 34 -6.08 9.33 -11.09
CA ARG A 34 -7.45 8.79 -10.91
C ARG A 34 -7.95 8.95 -9.48
N MET A 35 -7.07 8.88 -8.49
CA MET A 35 -7.45 9.16 -7.10
C MET A 35 -7.85 10.63 -6.91
N THR A 36 -7.23 11.58 -7.61
CA THR A 36 -7.60 13.00 -7.52
C THR A 36 -8.94 13.31 -8.19
N GLU A 37 -9.35 12.51 -9.16
CA GLU A 37 -10.61 12.66 -9.91
C GLU A 37 -11.78 11.88 -9.27
N ALA A 38 -11.50 11.03 -8.29
CA ALA A 38 -12.50 10.16 -7.68
C ALA A 38 -13.19 10.84 -6.49
N ASP A 39 -14.50 10.57 -6.32
CA ASP A 39 -15.30 11.03 -5.19
C ASP A 39 -15.26 10.07 -4.00
N LEU A 40 -14.98 8.79 -4.25
CA LEU A 40 -14.94 7.72 -3.26
C LEU A 40 -13.99 6.61 -3.70
N PHE A 41 -13.21 6.11 -2.78
CA PHE A 41 -12.42 4.90 -2.96
C PHE A 41 -12.97 3.75 -2.12
N VAL A 42 -13.05 2.55 -2.70
CA VAL A 42 -13.38 1.30 -2.01
C VAL A 42 -12.27 0.29 -2.29
N GLY A 43 -11.62 -0.21 -1.25
CA GLY A 43 -10.57 -1.21 -1.47
C GLY A 43 -9.65 -1.45 -0.27
N ALA A 44 -8.47 -1.99 -0.56
CA ALA A 44 -7.53 -2.47 0.43
C ALA A 44 -6.83 -1.35 1.23
N GLY A 45 -6.45 -1.67 2.47
CA GLY A 45 -5.77 -0.79 3.42
C GLY A 45 -4.24 -0.80 3.35
N GLY A 46 -3.66 -1.00 2.15
CA GLY A 46 -2.22 -0.99 1.93
C GLY A 46 -1.57 0.41 1.95
N GLY A 47 -0.35 0.53 1.42
CA GLY A 47 0.44 1.78 1.39
C GLY A 47 -0.28 2.97 0.77
N THR A 48 -1.12 2.75 -0.24
CA THR A 48 -1.93 3.79 -0.88
C THR A 48 -2.96 4.44 0.05
N SER A 49 -3.17 3.91 1.27
CA SER A 49 -4.04 4.56 2.27
C SER A 49 -3.54 5.95 2.64
N TRP A 50 -2.22 6.12 2.74
CA TRP A 50 -1.58 7.40 3.05
C TRP A 50 -1.70 8.38 1.88
N GLU A 51 -1.56 7.90 0.66
CA GLU A 51 -1.75 8.71 -0.55
C GLU A 51 -3.19 9.23 -0.66
N ARG A 52 -4.18 8.35 -0.45
CA ARG A 52 -5.59 8.73 -0.43
C ARG A 52 -5.90 9.73 0.68
N ALA A 53 -5.32 9.53 1.88
CA ALA A 53 -5.50 10.44 2.98
C ALA A 53 -4.92 11.83 2.69
N ALA A 54 -3.73 11.91 2.10
CA ALA A 54 -3.11 13.16 1.68
C ALA A 54 -3.97 13.93 0.65
N LEU A 55 -4.64 13.21 -0.25
CA LEU A 55 -5.58 13.78 -1.22
C LEU A 55 -6.93 14.16 -0.56
N GLY A 56 -7.22 13.61 0.62
CA GLY A 56 -8.53 13.72 1.24
C GLY A 56 -9.62 12.96 0.48
N LEU A 57 -9.26 11.84 -0.14
CA LEU A 57 -10.22 11.00 -0.85
C LEU A 57 -11.03 10.16 0.14
N PRO A 58 -12.36 10.37 0.25
CA PRO A 58 -13.21 9.54 1.09
C PRO A 58 -13.00 8.06 0.76
N THR A 59 -12.78 7.25 1.77
CA THR A 59 -12.36 5.86 1.58
C THR A 59 -13.19 4.91 2.42
N ILE A 60 -13.65 3.81 1.81
CA ILE A 60 -14.11 2.61 2.51
C ILE A 60 -12.99 1.57 2.39
N CYS A 61 -12.43 1.19 3.52
CA CYS A 61 -11.28 0.31 3.61
C CYS A 61 -11.66 -1.09 4.10
N ILE A 62 -11.09 -2.12 3.47
CA ILE A 62 -11.20 -3.52 3.86
C ILE A 62 -9.78 -4.07 3.97
N ALA A 63 -9.43 -4.73 5.08
CA ALA A 63 -8.16 -5.40 5.21
C ALA A 63 -8.18 -6.72 4.42
N VAL A 64 -7.30 -6.85 3.42
CA VAL A 64 -7.13 -8.08 2.62
C VAL A 64 -5.94 -8.93 3.10
N SER A 65 -5.22 -8.44 4.11
CA SER A 65 -4.11 -9.13 4.76
C SER A 65 -3.92 -8.59 6.19
N ASN A 66 -3.35 -9.41 7.07
CA ASN A 66 -3.24 -9.09 8.49
C ASN A 66 -2.46 -7.81 8.78
N ASN A 67 -1.41 -7.51 8.00
CA ASN A 67 -0.61 -6.29 8.15
C ASN A 67 -1.36 -4.99 7.81
N GLN A 68 -2.55 -5.08 7.21
CA GLN A 68 -3.39 -3.92 6.89
C GLN A 68 -4.41 -3.61 7.99
N TYR A 69 -4.67 -4.58 8.88
CA TYR A 69 -5.76 -4.46 9.84
C TYR A 69 -5.52 -3.33 10.84
N ALA A 70 -4.35 -3.33 11.50
CA ALA A 70 -4.00 -2.30 12.47
C ALA A 70 -3.97 -0.89 11.85
N ASN A 71 -3.49 -0.77 10.61
CA ASN A 71 -3.51 0.50 9.88
C ASN A 71 -4.96 0.95 9.58
N GLY A 72 -5.82 0.01 9.22
CA GLY A 72 -7.25 0.27 9.02
C GLY A 72 -7.93 0.81 10.27
N GLU A 73 -7.69 0.18 11.43
CA GLU A 73 -8.25 0.61 12.72
C GLU A 73 -7.75 2.00 13.13
N VAL A 74 -6.45 2.26 13.04
CA VAL A 74 -5.85 3.55 13.44
C VAL A 74 -6.41 4.69 12.59
N MET A 75 -6.50 4.53 11.29
CA MET A 75 -7.04 5.55 10.40
C MET A 75 -8.54 5.77 10.60
N ALA A 76 -9.30 4.69 10.90
CA ALA A 76 -10.72 4.81 11.22
C ALA A 76 -10.94 5.52 12.56
N ALA A 77 -10.16 5.19 13.59
CA ALA A 77 -10.21 5.87 14.88
C ALA A 77 -9.89 7.37 14.76
N ALA A 78 -9.02 7.75 13.81
CA ALA A 78 -8.75 9.15 13.46
C ALA A 78 -9.88 9.80 12.63
N GLY A 79 -10.88 9.06 12.20
CA GLY A 79 -11.96 9.53 11.33
C GLY A 79 -11.55 9.76 9.89
N ALA A 80 -10.41 9.19 9.45
CA ALA A 80 -9.86 9.39 8.11
C ALA A 80 -10.49 8.49 7.06
N HIS A 81 -11.08 7.36 7.44
CA HIS A 81 -11.81 6.48 6.54
C HIS A 81 -12.86 5.62 7.28
N VAL A 82 -13.72 4.97 6.54
CA VAL A 82 -14.61 3.92 7.04
C VAL A 82 -13.89 2.58 6.93
N PHE A 83 -13.65 1.89 8.05
CA PHE A 83 -13.03 0.57 8.07
C PHE A 83 -14.07 -0.51 8.33
N LEU A 84 -14.19 -1.49 7.45
CA LEU A 84 -15.19 -2.56 7.56
C LEU A 84 -14.63 -3.83 8.23
N GLY A 85 -13.32 -3.92 8.47
CA GLY A 85 -12.69 -5.10 9.05
C GLY A 85 -11.93 -5.96 8.03
N ALA A 86 -11.67 -7.21 8.41
CA ALA A 86 -11.01 -8.18 7.54
C ALA A 86 -11.97 -8.66 6.44
N ARG A 87 -11.44 -8.91 5.25
CA ARG A 87 -12.20 -9.33 4.06
C ARG A 87 -13.15 -10.50 4.34
N GLU A 88 -12.70 -11.47 5.12
CA GLU A 88 -13.47 -12.69 5.45
C GLU A 88 -14.69 -12.40 6.33
N GLN A 89 -14.71 -11.24 6.97
CA GLN A 89 -15.78 -10.80 7.87
C GLN A 89 -16.75 -9.82 7.21
N VAL A 90 -16.40 -9.31 6.03
CA VAL A 90 -17.20 -8.29 5.33
C VAL A 90 -18.14 -8.95 4.33
N SER A 91 -19.43 -8.85 4.59
CA SER A 91 -20.46 -9.30 3.64
C SER A 91 -20.70 -8.26 2.52
N VAL A 92 -21.21 -8.73 1.39
CA VAL A 92 -21.62 -7.86 0.27
C VAL A 92 -22.66 -6.83 0.74
N GLU A 93 -23.55 -7.21 1.64
CA GLU A 93 -24.59 -6.30 2.16
C GLU A 93 -24.00 -5.18 3.02
N GLN A 94 -23.05 -5.50 3.90
CA GLN A 94 -22.35 -4.48 4.69
C GLN A 94 -21.57 -3.49 3.78
N LEU A 95 -20.90 -4.01 2.74
CA LEU A 95 -20.20 -3.16 1.79
C LEU A 95 -21.19 -2.26 1.02
N ARG A 96 -22.32 -2.80 0.56
CA ARG A 96 -23.36 -2.04 -0.12
C ARG A 96 -23.92 -0.91 0.76
N GLN A 97 -24.20 -1.21 2.02
CA GLN A 97 -24.70 -0.22 2.99
C GLN A 97 -23.66 0.87 3.27
N ALA A 98 -22.40 0.51 3.45
CA ALA A 98 -21.32 1.47 3.66
C ALA A 98 -21.15 2.39 2.45
N ILE A 99 -21.20 1.85 1.22
CA ILE A 99 -21.15 2.64 -0.01
C ILE A 99 -22.33 3.60 -0.06
N GLY A 100 -23.56 3.11 0.14
CA GLY A 100 -24.76 3.95 0.17
C GLY A 100 -24.64 5.08 1.18
N LEU A 101 -24.24 4.76 2.41
CA LEU A 101 -24.07 5.76 3.48
C LEU A 101 -23.10 6.88 3.09
N VAL A 102 -21.95 6.53 2.51
CA VAL A 102 -20.93 7.53 2.13
C VAL A 102 -21.37 8.30 0.89
N VAL A 103 -21.99 7.65 -0.11
CA VAL A 103 -22.47 8.29 -1.34
C VAL A 103 -23.61 9.27 -1.06
N ASP A 104 -24.56 8.89 -0.21
CA ASP A 104 -25.74 9.69 0.04
C ASP A 104 -25.52 10.82 1.07
N ASN A 105 -24.41 10.77 1.82
CA ASN A 105 -24.12 11.74 2.88
C ASN A 105 -22.90 12.61 2.55
N VAL A 106 -23.16 13.80 1.99
CA VAL A 106 -22.13 14.78 1.65
C VAL A 106 -21.31 15.26 2.86
N TYR A 107 -21.95 15.41 4.01
CA TYR A 107 -21.25 15.86 5.23
C TYR A 107 -20.28 14.80 5.76
N LEU A 108 -20.67 13.51 5.65
CA LEU A 108 -19.75 12.42 6.00
C LEU A 108 -18.54 12.42 5.07
N ARG A 109 -18.74 12.56 3.75
CA ARG A 109 -17.63 12.64 2.79
C ARG A 109 -16.71 13.82 3.10
N GLN A 110 -17.25 14.99 3.38
CA GLN A 110 -16.48 16.18 3.75
C GLN A 110 -15.68 15.96 5.04
N SER A 111 -16.30 15.37 6.07
CA SER A 111 -15.63 15.06 7.32
C SER A 111 -14.48 14.07 7.13
N LEU A 112 -14.71 12.98 6.37
CA LEU A 112 -13.65 12.00 6.05
C LEU A 112 -12.49 12.67 5.30
N ALA A 113 -12.79 13.51 4.31
CA ALA A 113 -11.80 14.21 3.52
C ALA A 113 -10.95 15.18 4.37
N GLU A 114 -11.60 15.94 5.24
CA GLU A 114 -10.95 16.88 6.12
C GLU A 114 -10.05 16.19 7.15
N ARG A 115 -10.57 15.16 7.83
CA ARG A 115 -9.81 14.36 8.80
C ARG A 115 -8.62 13.66 8.15
N SER A 116 -8.78 13.14 6.95
CA SER A 116 -7.68 12.52 6.20
C SER A 116 -6.55 13.50 5.93
N ARG A 117 -6.86 14.71 5.45
CA ARG A 117 -5.85 15.75 5.19
C ARG A 117 -5.17 16.26 6.46
N GLN A 118 -5.88 16.30 7.59
CA GLN A 118 -5.30 16.65 8.89
C GLN A 118 -4.33 15.56 9.37
N LEU A 119 -4.62 14.29 9.09
CA LEU A 119 -3.79 13.16 9.48
C LEU A 119 -2.52 13.05 8.61
N VAL A 120 -2.61 13.34 7.30
CA VAL A 120 -1.55 13.12 6.33
C VAL A 120 -1.34 14.36 5.46
N ASP A 121 -0.24 15.06 5.68
CA ASP A 121 0.13 16.27 4.95
C ASP A 121 0.89 16.04 3.63
N GLY A 122 1.13 14.77 3.24
CA GLY A 122 1.86 14.39 2.03
C GLY A 122 3.37 14.65 2.08
N ARG A 123 3.93 15.15 3.20
CA ARG A 123 5.34 15.55 3.32
C ARG A 123 6.22 14.52 4.02
N GLY A 124 5.75 13.29 4.21
CA GLY A 124 6.49 12.25 4.92
C GLY A 124 7.86 11.96 4.31
N ALA A 125 7.93 11.79 3.00
CA ALA A 125 9.19 11.58 2.28
C ALA A 125 10.17 12.74 2.46
N LEU A 126 9.69 13.99 2.43
CA LEU A 126 10.51 15.17 2.67
C LEU A 126 11.07 15.19 4.10
N ARG A 127 10.25 14.84 5.11
CA ARG A 127 10.74 14.75 6.50
C ARG A 127 11.84 13.69 6.66
N VAL A 128 11.67 12.54 6.04
CA VAL A 128 12.70 11.51 6.02
C VAL A 128 13.96 12.02 5.32
N ALA A 129 13.83 12.62 4.15
CA ALA A 129 14.96 13.19 3.42
C ALA A 129 15.71 14.27 4.23
N VAL A 130 14.99 15.15 4.91
CA VAL A 130 15.59 16.18 5.78
C VAL A 130 16.28 15.53 6.99
N ALA A 131 15.67 14.52 7.61
CA ALA A 131 16.29 13.81 8.73
C ALA A 131 17.58 13.05 8.29
N LEU A 132 17.57 12.50 7.10
CA LEU A 132 18.74 11.83 6.52
C LEU A 132 19.82 12.80 6.05
N ALA A 133 19.45 14.00 5.58
CA ALA A 133 20.42 15.02 5.13
C ALA A 133 21.32 15.53 6.27
N GLY A 134 20.91 15.38 7.53
CA GLY A 134 21.73 15.64 8.72
C GLY A 134 22.72 14.52 9.06
N ALA A 135 22.58 13.34 8.46
CA ALA A 135 23.51 12.24 8.56
C ALA A 135 24.30 12.12 7.24
N VAL A 136 25.59 11.89 7.32
CA VAL A 136 26.40 11.63 6.12
C VAL A 136 26.09 10.21 5.65
N LEU A 137 25.01 10.06 4.89
CA LEU A 137 24.63 8.79 4.29
C LEU A 137 25.09 8.76 2.83
N LYS A 138 25.78 7.68 2.48
CA LYS A 138 26.07 7.32 1.09
C LYS A 138 25.03 6.30 0.64
N VAL A 139 24.46 6.52 -0.53
CA VAL A 139 23.51 5.58 -1.12
C VAL A 139 24.18 4.99 -2.38
N ARG A 140 24.22 3.68 -2.46
CA ARG A 140 24.77 2.96 -3.61
C ARG A 140 23.83 1.85 -4.08
N PRO A 141 23.92 1.42 -5.33
CA PRO A 141 23.25 0.20 -5.78
C PRO A 141 23.71 -1.01 -4.95
N ALA A 142 22.75 -1.88 -4.64
CA ALA A 142 23.06 -3.17 -4.03
C ALA A 142 23.81 -4.08 -5.00
N THR A 143 24.63 -4.94 -4.47
CA THR A 143 25.39 -5.97 -5.21
C THR A 143 25.15 -7.35 -4.59
N LEU A 144 25.75 -8.39 -5.17
CA LEU A 144 25.70 -9.73 -4.56
C LEU A 144 26.47 -9.79 -3.22
N ASP A 145 27.42 -8.88 -2.99
CA ASP A 145 28.14 -8.81 -1.70
C ASP A 145 27.24 -8.38 -0.55
N ASP A 146 26.11 -7.75 -0.85
CA ASP A 146 25.11 -7.37 0.15
C ASP A 146 24.14 -8.51 0.51
N ALA A 147 24.33 -9.70 -0.07
CA ALA A 147 23.37 -10.81 0.10
C ALA A 147 23.14 -11.17 1.57
N GLN A 148 24.18 -11.21 2.39
CA GLN A 148 24.06 -11.52 3.82
C GLN A 148 23.29 -10.42 4.58
N LEU A 149 23.64 -9.16 4.33
CA LEU A 149 22.95 -8.01 4.92
C LEU A 149 21.43 -8.03 4.63
N LEU A 150 21.08 -8.24 3.36
CA LEU A 150 19.69 -8.29 2.91
C LEU A 150 18.95 -9.51 3.47
N PHE A 151 19.63 -10.66 3.57
CA PHE A 151 19.09 -11.88 4.15
C PHE A 151 18.77 -11.73 5.63
N ASP A 152 19.72 -11.21 6.41
CA ASP A 152 19.56 -11.01 7.85
C ASP A 152 18.46 -9.99 8.14
N GLY A 153 18.45 -8.88 7.37
CA GLY A 153 17.40 -7.86 7.46
C GLY A 153 16.02 -8.42 7.18
N ARG A 154 15.85 -9.20 6.11
CA ARG A 154 14.54 -9.80 5.76
C ARG A 154 14.10 -10.84 6.79
N ASN A 155 15.02 -11.59 7.38
CA ASN A 155 14.72 -12.61 8.36
C ASN A 155 14.64 -12.08 9.82
N ALA A 156 14.98 -10.83 10.06
CA ALA A 156 14.80 -10.21 11.36
C ALA A 156 13.33 -10.28 11.81
N GLU A 157 13.08 -10.68 13.05
CA GLU A 157 11.72 -10.83 13.58
C GLU A 157 10.90 -9.55 13.45
N ALA A 158 11.51 -8.39 13.73
CA ALA A 158 10.89 -7.08 13.59
C ALA A 158 10.41 -6.78 12.16
N VAL A 159 11.08 -7.31 11.15
CA VAL A 159 10.71 -7.15 9.72
C VAL A 159 9.67 -8.20 9.33
N ARG A 160 9.88 -9.48 9.71
CA ARG A 160 8.98 -10.57 9.33
C ARG A 160 7.55 -10.37 9.82
N ARG A 161 7.36 -9.88 11.04
CA ARG A 161 6.00 -9.66 11.60
C ARG A 161 5.16 -8.66 10.80
N TRP A 162 5.80 -7.80 10.00
CA TRP A 162 5.13 -6.81 9.14
C TRP A 162 5.12 -7.21 7.67
N SER A 163 5.70 -8.36 7.33
CA SER A 163 5.71 -8.87 5.96
C SER A 163 4.43 -9.64 5.66
N LEU A 164 4.04 -9.68 4.38
CA LEU A 164 2.90 -10.49 3.90
C LEU A 164 3.08 -11.96 4.22
N ASP A 165 4.31 -12.45 4.08
CA ASP A 165 4.73 -13.76 4.55
C ASP A 165 5.70 -13.58 5.71
N ALA A 166 5.29 -13.99 6.91
CA ALA A 166 6.09 -13.92 8.12
C ALA A 166 7.08 -15.10 8.25
N GLY A 167 7.10 -16.04 7.30
CA GLY A 167 8.01 -17.17 7.26
C GLY A 167 9.48 -16.73 7.17
N VAL A 168 10.37 -17.59 7.67
CA VAL A 168 11.81 -17.45 7.46
C VAL A 168 12.12 -17.89 6.04
N ILE A 169 12.82 -17.05 5.28
CA ILE A 169 13.29 -17.41 3.94
C ILE A 169 14.58 -18.21 4.07
N ASP A 170 14.75 -19.26 3.27
CA ASP A 170 16.03 -19.96 3.19
C ASP A 170 17.06 -19.19 2.34
N TRP A 171 18.33 -19.48 2.58
CA TRP A 171 19.44 -18.79 1.91
C TRP A 171 19.42 -18.94 0.38
N LYS A 172 19.09 -20.13 -0.12
CA LYS A 172 19.08 -20.37 -1.56
C LYS A 172 17.96 -19.57 -2.24
N GLN A 173 16.76 -19.59 -1.66
CA GLN A 173 15.64 -18.79 -2.14
C GLN A 173 15.97 -17.31 -2.18
N HIS A 174 16.68 -16.81 -1.13
CA HIS A 174 17.12 -15.43 -1.06
C HIS A 174 18.12 -15.08 -2.16
N LEU A 175 19.14 -15.91 -2.39
CA LEU A 175 20.13 -15.68 -3.45
C LEU A 175 19.52 -15.70 -4.86
N ASP A 176 18.61 -16.63 -5.11
CA ASP A 176 17.88 -16.71 -6.38
C ASP A 176 17.07 -15.43 -6.62
N TRP A 177 16.36 -14.95 -5.59
CA TRP A 177 15.61 -13.70 -5.64
C TRP A 177 16.51 -12.47 -5.84
N LEU A 178 17.61 -12.37 -5.09
CA LEU A 178 18.56 -11.24 -5.22
C LEU A 178 19.17 -11.20 -6.61
N THR A 179 19.63 -12.35 -7.10
CA THR A 179 20.23 -12.45 -8.44
C THR A 179 19.23 -12.03 -9.53
N ALA A 180 17.98 -12.49 -9.43
CA ALA A 180 16.94 -12.10 -10.38
C ALA A 180 16.61 -10.61 -10.27
N SER A 181 16.57 -10.06 -9.04
CA SER A 181 16.28 -8.66 -8.80
C SER A 181 17.35 -7.72 -9.35
N LEU A 182 18.63 -8.05 -9.17
CA LEU A 182 19.76 -7.26 -9.69
C LEU A 182 19.83 -7.25 -11.21
N ARG A 183 19.30 -8.28 -11.88
CA ARG A 183 19.22 -8.37 -13.35
C ARG A 183 18.00 -7.68 -13.94
N ASN A 184 17.03 -7.32 -13.11
CA ASN A 184 15.78 -6.73 -13.60
C ASN A 184 15.93 -5.21 -13.76
N PRO A 185 15.89 -4.66 -14.99
CA PRO A 185 16.07 -3.23 -15.22
C PRO A 185 14.92 -2.37 -14.66
N GLN A 186 13.79 -2.99 -14.27
CA GLN A 186 12.66 -2.30 -13.63
C GLN A 186 12.76 -2.31 -12.10
N ARG A 187 13.83 -2.88 -11.52
CA ARG A 187 14.09 -2.88 -10.08
C ARG A 187 15.36 -2.13 -9.76
N LEU A 188 15.28 -1.31 -8.75
CA LEU A 188 16.43 -0.64 -8.16
C LEU A 188 16.50 -1.04 -6.69
N LEU A 189 17.55 -1.77 -6.32
CA LEU A 189 17.88 -2.06 -4.93
C LEU A 189 19.03 -1.15 -4.52
N LEU A 190 18.85 -0.43 -3.43
CA LEU A 190 19.83 0.53 -2.91
C LEU A 190 20.20 0.14 -1.49
N VAL A 191 21.47 0.36 -1.14
CA VAL A 191 21.98 0.25 0.24
C VAL A 191 22.36 1.63 0.72
N ALA A 192 21.87 2.03 1.88
CA ALA A 192 22.27 3.23 2.58
C ALA A 192 23.35 2.91 3.60
N GLU A 193 24.46 3.61 3.55
CA GLU A 193 25.64 3.44 4.42
C GLU A 193 25.84 4.71 5.24
N GLY A 194 25.95 4.56 6.56
CA GLY A 194 26.45 5.60 7.47
C GLY A 194 27.94 5.40 7.76
N ASP A 195 28.46 6.20 8.67
CA ASP A 195 29.87 6.14 9.06
C ASP A 195 30.28 4.79 9.65
N ASP A 196 29.34 4.09 10.30
CA ASP A 196 29.56 2.78 10.94
C ASP A 196 29.14 1.59 10.06
N GLY A 197 28.80 1.81 8.78
CA GLY A 197 28.38 0.77 7.83
C GLY A 197 26.93 0.87 7.36
N PRO A 198 26.37 -0.21 6.77
CA PRO A 198 25.03 -0.22 6.25
C PRO A 198 23.96 0.05 7.32
N VAL A 199 23.03 0.99 7.06
CA VAL A 199 21.94 1.39 7.97
C VAL A 199 20.57 1.10 7.39
N GLY A 200 20.46 0.70 6.11
CA GLY A 200 19.20 0.37 5.49
C GLY A 200 19.32 -0.06 4.03
N VAL A 201 18.21 -0.64 3.53
CA VAL A 201 18.05 -1.10 2.14
C VAL A 201 16.65 -0.74 1.66
#